data_1ea61ec0797c55bff953fa9f3a3b0225
#
_entry.id   1ea61ec0797c55bff953fa9f3a3b0225
#
_cell.length_a   1.000
_cell.length_b   1.000
_cell.length_c   1.000
_cell.angle_alpha   90.00
_cell.angle_beta   90.00
_cell.angle_gamma   90.00
#
_symmetry.space_group_name_H-M   'P 1'
#
loop_
_entity.id
_entity.type
_entity.pdbx_description
1 polymer ?
#
loop_
_entity_poly.entity_id
_entity_poly.type
_entity_poly.pdbx_seq_one_letter_code
_entity_poly.pdbx_strand_id
1 'polypeptide(L)'
;MSDHNDEFDFAKVIEEMVSRRPLVYHMTNMVAIGEQANLALAIGASPVMSLYPGEAVELVIAADSLVINIGTPSKEGIEAMFAAAREARELGKPALLDPVGYGATKMRMDLVERLLDTKAFSVVKGNGAEISLLGGEEAQVRGVDSVGSPRAALATKFTARKHDCIAVATGPTDYVSDGKAVYSLKSGHEWLSLVSGSGCYVGTMIAACMTVAEPLIASMTALALMGAAAERAVRESEGPGTFRPHLFDALYAYTRNPRSFKISQWEKIDF
;
A
#
# COMPACT_ATOMS: atom_id res chain seq x y z
N MET A 1 20.59 -4.60 23.06
CA MET A 1 19.86 -4.18 21.86
C MET A 1 20.07 -5.32 20.86
N SER A 2 19.13 -6.25 20.79
CA SER A 2 19.19 -7.40 19.88
C SER A 2 18.97 -6.90 18.45
N ASP A 3 19.89 -7.26 17.55
CA ASP A 3 19.79 -6.99 16.11
C ASP A 3 18.55 -7.69 15.52
N HIS A 4 17.41 -7.02 15.53
CA HIS A 4 16.21 -7.47 14.80
C HIS A 4 16.31 -7.23 13.27
N ASN A 5 17.47 -6.77 12.80
CA ASN A 5 17.70 -6.45 11.38
C ASN A 5 17.82 -7.69 10.47
N ASP A 6 17.94 -8.91 11.03
CA ASP A 6 18.14 -10.13 10.24
C ASP A 6 16.83 -10.84 9.81
N GLU A 7 15.66 -10.42 10.34
CA GLU A 7 14.41 -11.10 10.01
C GLU A 7 13.89 -10.74 8.59
N PHE A 8 14.17 -9.51 8.11
CA PHE A 8 13.71 -9.05 6.80
C PHE A 8 14.82 -8.34 6.01
N ASP A 9 15.25 -8.90 4.89
CA ASP A 9 16.19 -8.23 3.96
C ASP A 9 15.42 -7.39 2.93
N PHE A 10 14.99 -6.18 3.34
CA PHE A 10 14.27 -5.24 2.47
C PHE A 10 15.10 -4.80 1.27
N ALA A 11 16.41 -4.70 1.40
CA ALA A 11 17.29 -4.34 0.29
C ALA A 11 17.23 -5.40 -0.82
N LYS A 12 17.22 -6.68 -0.45
CA LYS A 12 17.09 -7.80 -1.38
C LYS A 12 15.75 -7.75 -2.13
N VAL A 13 14.64 -7.47 -1.44
CA VAL A 13 13.32 -7.33 -2.08
C VAL A 13 13.34 -6.21 -3.14
N ILE A 14 13.97 -5.08 -2.82
CA ILE A 14 14.09 -3.97 -3.77
C ILE A 14 14.98 -4.35 -4.95
N GLU A 15 16.12 -5.01 -4.71
CA GLU A 15 17.03 -5.51 -5.76
C GLU A 15 16.30 -6.43 -6.75
N GLU A 16 15.53 -7.39 -6.23
CA GLU A 16 14.75 -8.35 -7.03
C GLU A 16 13.61 -7.67 -7.79
N MET A 17 12.88 -6.74 -7.15
CA MET A 17 11.81 -5.97 -7.79
C MET A 17 12.34 -5.13 -8.95
N VAL A 18 13.45 -4.40 -8.76
CA VAL A 18 14.09 -3.60 -9.82
C VAL A 18 14.60 -4.48 -10.96
N SER A 19 15.16 -5.64 -10.64
CA SER A 19 15.63 -6.61 -11.64
C SER A 19 14.49 -7.19 -12.47
N ARG A 20 13.35 -7.49 -11.82
CA ARG A 20 12.16 -8.08 -12.48
C ARG A 20 11.42 -7.07 -13.35
N ARG A 21 11.44 -5.78 -12.99
CA ARG A 21 10.69 -4.70 -13.67
C ARG A 21 9.19 -5.03 -13.83
N PRO A 22 8.47 -5.31 -12.73
CA PRO A 22 7.13 -5.85 -12.79
C PRO A 22 6.15 -4.89 -13.47
N LEU A 23 5.24 -5.45 -14.26
CA LEU A 23 4.09 -4.71 -14.79
C LEU A 23 2.99 -4.66 -13.74
N VAL A 24 2.69 -3.48 -13.23
CA VAL A 24 1.64 -3.24 -12.24
C VAL A 24 0.42 -2.64 -12.92
N TYR A 25 -0.70 -3.35 -12.89
CA TYR A 25 -1.97 -2.83 -13.37
C TYR A 25 -2.67 -2.01 -12.28
N HIS A 26 -2.95 -0.75 -12.59
CA HIS A 26 -3.60 0.18 -11.67
C HIS A 26 -5.02 0.50 -12.15
N MET A 27 -6.00 0.10 -11.37
CA MET A 27 -7.36 0.63 -11.41
C MET A 27 -7.46 1.65 -10.29
N THR A 28 -7.16 2.92 -10.60
CA THR A 28 -6.93 3.92 -9.56
C THR A 28 -7.72 5.20 -9.76
N ASN A 29 -7.62 6.11 -8.81
CA ASN A 29 -8.35 7.37 -8.79
C ASN A 29 -7.70 8.43 -9.67
N MET A 30 -8.52 9.31 -10.21
CA MET A 30 -8.12 10.38 -11.16
C MET A 30 -7.23 11.44 -10.52
N VAL A 31 -7.18 11.53 -9.18
CA VAL A 31 -6.38 12.52 -8.46
C VAL A 31 -4.89 12.14 -8.48
N ALA A 32 -4.59 10.85 -8.38
CA ALA A 32 -3.23 10.35 -8.20
C ALA A 32 -2.70 9.51 -9.37
N ILE A 33 -3.50 9.26 -10.41
CA ILE A 33 -3.17 8.33 -11.50
C ILE A 33 -1.83 8.63 -12.18
N GLY A 34 -1.59 9.89 -12.56
CA GLY A 34 -0.34 10.30 -13.22
C GLY A 34 0.88 10.16 -12.31
N GLU A 35 0.71 10.51 -11.04
CA GLU A 35 1.79 10.44 -10.05
C GLU A 35 2.12 8.98 -9.66
N GLN A 36 1.12 8.11 -9.58
CA GLN A 36 1.35 6.68 -9.38
C GLN A 36 2.11 6.05 -10.56
N ALA A 37 1.78 6.46 -11.80
CA ALA A 37 2.53 6.03 -12.98
C ALA A 37 4.00 6.48 -12.93
N ASN A 38 4.22 7.76 -12.64
CA ASN A 38 5.58 8.30 -12.51
C ASN A 38 6.37 7.65 -11.37
N LEU A 39 5.72 7.39 -10.24
CA LEU A 39 6.33 6.67 -9.12
C LEU A 39 6.73 5.24 -9.51
N ALA A 40 5.85 4.49 -10.16
CA ALA A 40 6.15 3.14 -10.62
C ALA A 40 7.40 3.13 -11.50
N LEU A 41 7.52 4.07 -12.45
CA LEU A 41 8.70 4.23 -13.28
C LEU A 41 9.95 4.59 -12.46
N ALA A 42 9.82 5.50 -11.51
CA ALA A 42 10.94 5.92 -10.66
C ALA A 42 11.51 4.76 -9.83
N ILE A 43 10.67 3.89 -9.30
CA ILE A 43 11.10 2.71 -8.54
C ILE A 43 11.54 1.53 -9.40
N GLY A 44 11.42 1.60 -10.72
CA GLY A 44 11.85 0.56 -11.66
C GLY A 44 10.77 -0.45 -12.05
N ALA A 45 9.50 -0.20 -11.70
CA ALA A 45 8.35 -0.96 -12.17
C ALA A 45 7.77 -0.35 -13.46
N SER A 46 6.90 -1.08 -14.14
CA SER A 46 6.17 -0.64 -15.33
C SER A 46 4.69 -0.46 -14.99
N PRO A 47 4.09 0.72 -15.16
CA PRO A 47 2.68 0.93 -14.88
C PRO A 47 1.81 0.71 -16.12
N VAL A 48 0.61 0.17 -15.93
CA VAL A 48 -0.50 0.28 -16.86
C VAL A 48 -1.74 0.77 -16.10
N MET A 49 -2.45 1.74 -16.67
CA MET A 49 -3.58 2.42 -16.05
C MET A 49 -4.81 2.30 -16.94
N SER A 50 -5.85 1.61 -16.47
CA SER A 50 -7.15 1.57 -17.16
C SER A 50 -8.29 1.30 -16.18
N LEU A 51 -9.46 1.88 -16.47
CA LEU A 51 -10.73 1.62 -15.81
C LEU A 51 -11.79 1.13 -16.83
N TYR A 52 -11.35 0.78 -18.02
CA TYR A 52 -12.27 0.33 -19.08
C TYR A 52 -12.60 -1.17 -18.93
N PRO A 53 -13.90 -1.54 -18.79
CA PRO A 53 -14.28 -2.94 -18.55
C PRO A 53 -13.87 -3.88 -19.69
N GLY A 54 -13.84 -3.36 -20.94
CA GLY A 54 -13.55 -4.19 -22.12
C GLY A 54 -12.13 -4.73 -22.22
N GLU A 55 -11.18 -4.22 -21.43
CA GLU A 55 -9.79 -4.71 -21.43
C GLU A 55 -9.30 -5.17 -20.05
N ALA A 56 -10.15 -5.07 -19.00
CA ALA A 56 -9.74 -5.30 -17.62
C ALA A 56 -9.16 -6.71 -17.40
N VAL A 57 -9.76 -7.73 -17.98
CA VAL A 57 -9.31 -9.13 -17.89
C VAL A 57 -7.98 -9.31 -18.63
N GLU A 58 -7.86 -8.80 -19.83
CA GLU A 58 -6.62 -8.91 -20.62
C GLU A 58 -5.43 -8.24 -19.93
N LEU A 59 -5.67 -7.07 -19.31
CA LEU A 59 -4.65 -6.35 -18.55
C LEU A 59 -4.23 -7.12 -17.29
N VAL A 60 -5.15 -7.78 -16.59
CA VAL A 60 -4.79 -8.67 -15.47
C VAL A 60 -3.94 -9.83 -15.94
N ILE A 61 -4.30 -10.46 -17.07
CA ILE A 61 -3.51 -11.58 -17.65
C ILE A 61 -2.07 -11.13 -17.94
N ALA A 62 -1.89 -9.95 -18.51
CA ALA A 62 -0.59 -9.39 -18.87
C ALA A 62 0.23 -8.89 -17.67
N ALA A 63 -0.42 -8.35 -16.64
CA ALA A 63 0.25 -7.74 -15.50
C ALA A 63 0.82 -8.77 -14.50
N ASP A 64 1.83 -8.38 -13.73
CA ASP A 64 2.40 -9.18 -12.63
C ASP A 64 1.63 -8.98 -11.32
N SER A 65 1.00 -7.81 -11.13
CA SER A 65 0.17 -7.51 -9.95
C SER A 65 -0.92 -6.49 -10.27
N LEU A 66 -1.94 -6.43 -9.40
CA LEU A 66 -3.11 -5.56 -9.53
C LEU A 66 -3.24 -4.61 -8.33
N VAL A 67 -3.51 -3.33 -8.60
CA VAL A 67 -3.93 -2.33 -7.60
C VAL A 67 -5.35 -1.89 -7.92
N ILE A 68 -6.27 -2.04 -6.97
CA ILE A 68 -7.60 -1.44 -7.01
C ILE A 68 -7.71 -0.37 -5.95
N ASN A 69 -7.91 0.88 -6.37
CA ASN A 69 -8.11 2.04 -5.51
C ASN A 69 -9.46 2.71 -5.85
N ILE A 70 -10.34 2.80 -4.88
CA ILE A 70 -11.72 3.27 -5.09
C ILE A 70 -11.92 4.78 -4.90
N GLY A 71 -10.88 5.59 -5.00
CA GLY A 71 -10.92 7.02 -4.65
C GLY A 71 -11.89 7.85 -5.50
N THR A 72 -12.02 7.56 -6.79
CA THR A 72 -12.97 8.24 -7.72
C THR A 72 -13.74 7.20 -8.53
N PRO A 73 -14.69 6.47 -7.91
CA PRO A 73 -15.39 5.38 -8.58
C PRO A 73 -16.36 5.89 -9.64
N SER A 74 -16.38 5.26 -10.82
CA SER A 74 -17.42 5.41 -11.85
C SER A 74 -18.17 4.10 -12.00
N LYS A 75 -19.31 4.12 -12.67
CA LYS A 75 -20.10 2.90 -12.89
C LYS A 75 -19.30 1.87 -13.69
N GLU A 76 -18.71 2.31 -14.79
CA GLU A 76 -17.87 1.47 -15.66
C GLU A 76 -16.61 0.99 -14.93
N GLY A 77 -15.97 1.87 -14.16
CA GLY A 77 -14.80 1.51 -13.37
C GLY A 77 -15.10 0.45 -12.30
N ILE A 78 -16.26 0.53 -11.65
CA ILE A 78 -16.70 -0.49 -10.67
C ILE A 78 -16.89 -1.86 -11.36
N GLU A 79 -17.51 -1.89 -12.54
CA GLU A 79 -17.67 -3.13 -13.31
C GLU A 79 -16.30 -3.73 -13.68
N ALA A 80 -15.39 -2.90 -14.16
CA ALA A 80 -14.02 -3.30 -14.48
C ALA A 80 -13.26 -3.83 -13.24
N MET A 81 -13.40 -3.18 -12.07
CA MET A 81 -12.78 -3.61 -10.82
C MET A 81 -13.21 -5.02 -10.42
N PHE A 82 -14.49 -5.36 -10.54
CA PHE A 82 -14.97 -6.71 -10.24
C PHE A 82 -14.45 -7.74 -11.24
N ALA A 83 -14.40 -7.42 -12.54
CA ALA A 83 -13.85 -8.31 -13.54
C ALA A 83 -12.37 -8.59 -13.27
N ALA A 84 -11.58 -7.53 -13.04
CA ALA A 84 -10.15 -7.64 -12.74
C ALA A 84 -9.88 -8.40 -11.43
N ALA A 85 -10.64 -8.15 -10.36
CA ALA A 85 -10.46 -8.84 -9.08
C ALA A 85 -10.71 -10.35 -9.21
N ARG A 86 -11.77 -10.75 -9.91
CA ARG A 86 -12.07 -12.17 -10.14
C ARG A 86 -10.97 -12.85 -10.93
N GLU A 87 -10.52 -12.22 -12.02
CA GLU A 87 -9.45 -12.76 -12.87
C GLU A 87 -8.13 -12.88 -12.10
N ALA A 88 -7.78 -11.85 -11.32
CA ALA A 88 -6.57 -11.89 -10.49
C ALA A 88 -6.61 -13.07 -9.50
N ARG A 89 -7.78 -13.35 -8.89
CA ARG A 89 -7.97 -14.50 -8.03
C ARG A 89 -7.81 -15.83 -8.77
N GLU A 90 -8.46 -15.97 -9.94
CA GLU A 90 -8.40 -17.20 -10.73
C GLU A 90 -6.97 -17.53 -11.17
N LEU A 91 -6.20 -16.51 -11.51
CA LEU A 91 -4.80 -16.64 -11.91
C LEU A 91 -3.80 -16.68 -10.74
N GLY A 92 -4.27 -16.50 -9.50
CA GLY A 92 -3.39 -16.41 -8.32
C GLY A 92 -2.45 -15.21 -8.35
N LYS A 93 -2.82 -14.12 -9.03
CA LYS A 93 -1.99 -12.92 -9.11
C LYS A 93 -2.13 -12.06 -7.86
N PRO A 94 -1.03 -11.51 -7.33
CA PRO A 94 -1.09 -10.64 -6.17
C PRO A 94 -1.91 -9.39 -6.47
N ALA A 95 -2.87 -9.09 -5.59
CA ALA A 95 -3.74 -7.93 -5.72
C ALA A 95 -3.80 -7.14 -4.41
N LEU A 96 -3.82 -5.81 -4.53
CA LEU A 96 -3.97 -4.87 -3.43
C LEU A 96 -5.27 -4.08 -3.57
N LEU A 97 -6.01 -3.93 -2.47
CA LEU A 97 -7.15 -3.02 -2.34
C LEU A 97 -6.77 -1.80 -1.50
N ASP A 98 -6.99 -0.61 -2.04
CA ASP A 98 -6.91 0.68 -1.33
C ASP A 98 -8.33 1.26 -1.20
N PRO A 99 -9.01 1.07 -0.04
CA PRO A 99 -10.41 1.40 0.17
C PRO A 99 -10.63 2.90 0.48
N VAL A 100 -10.06 3.79 -0.33
CA VAL A 100 -10.07 5.24 -0.12
C VAL A 100 -11.47 5.76 0.18
N GLY A 101 -11.62 6.38 1.35
CA GLY A 101 -12.88 6.94 1.81
C GLY A 101 -13.89 5.90 2.30
N TYR A 102 -13.47 4.70 2.66
CA TYR A 102 -14.30 3.72 3.34
C TYR A 102 -14.86 4.33 4.64
N GLY A 103 -16.17 4.20 4.84
CA GLY A 103 -16.90 4.86 5.92
C GLY A 103 -17.50 6.22 5.56
N ALA A 104 -17.04 6.89 4.51
CA ALA A 104 -17.57 8.20 4.14
C ALA A 104 -18.99 8.14 3.53
N THR A 105 -19.31 7.08 2.80
CA THR A 105 -20.63 6.87 2.18
C THR A 105 -20.99 5.39 2.18
N LYS A 106 -22.31 5.11 2.24
CA LYS A 106 -22.82 3.74 2.12
C LYS A 106 -22.35 3.06 0.83
N MET A 107 -22.36 3.78 -0.30
CA MET A 107 -21.91 3.25 -1.59
C MET A 107 -20.45 2.75 -1.53
N ARG A 108 -19.54 3.51 -0.91
CA ARG A 108 -18.13 3.09 -0.75
C ARG A 108 -18.00 1.87 0.15
N MET A 109 -18.77 1.82 1.23
CA MET A 109 -18.79 0.67 2.14
C MET A 109 -19.28 -0.58 1.40
N ASP A 110 -20.43 -0.51 0.73
CA ASP A 110 -20.99 -1.62 -0.04
C ASP A 110 -20.04 -2.08 -1.16
N LEU A 111 -19.34 -1.15 -1.83
CA LEU A 111 -18.37 -1.47 -2.87
C LEU A 111 -17.18 -2.24 -2.32
N VAL A 112 -16.57 -1.76 -1.24
CA VAL A 112 -15.40 -2.40 -0.63
C VAL A 112 -15.74 -3.78 -0.08
N GLU A 113 -16.85 -3.93 0.66
CA GLU A 113 -17.29 -5.23 1.17
C GLU A 113 -17.47 -6.25 0.02
N ARG A 114 -18.15 -5.86 -1.06
CA ARG A 114 -18.32 -6.72 -2.22
C ARG A 114 -17.00 -7.05 -2.95
N LEU A 115 -16.04 -6.12 -3.00
CA LEU A 115 -14.72 -6.39 -3.54
C LEU A 115 -13.97 -7.40 -2.66
N LEU A 116 -14.01 -7.24 -1.35
CA LEU A 116 -13.40 -8.17 -0.39
C LEU A 116 -14.03 -9.57 -0.45
N ASP A 117 -15.33 -9.66 -0.71
CA ASP A 117 -16.02 -10.94 -0.91
C ASP A 117 -15.50 -11.74 -2.11
N THR A 118 -14.84 -11.11 -3.07
CA THR A 118 -14.16 -11.81 -4.17
C THR A 118 -12.98 -12.65 -3.70
N LYS A 119 -12.42 -12.37 -2.50
CA LYS A 119 -11.22 -13.03 -1.96
C LYS A 119 -10.00 -12.94 -2.88
N ALA A 120 -9.90 -11.86 -3.64
CA ALA A 120 -8.80 -11.63 -4.59
C ALA A 120 -7.58 -10.96 -3.94
N PHE A 121 -7.78 -10.23 -2.84
CA PHE A 121 -6.78 -9.30 -2.32
C PHE A 121 -5.86 -9.95 -1.29
N SER A 122 -4.57 -9.97 -1.60
CA SER A 122 -3.51 -10.37 -0.67
C SER A 122 -3.21 -9.28 0.36
N VAL A 123 -3.43 -8.02 -0.01
CA VAL A 123 -3.21 -6.85 0.85
C VAL A 123 -4.41 -5.90 0.80
N VAL A 124 -4.83 -5.43 1.97
CA VAL A 124 -5.74 -4.29 2.13
C VAL A 124 -4.98 -3.18 2.83
N LYS A 125 -4.82 -2.02 2.15
CA LYS A 125 -4.07 -0.89 2.65
C LYS A 125 -4.93 0.37 2.69
N GLY A 126 -5.08 0.97 3.83
CA GLY A 126 -5.81 2.23 4.04
C GLY A 126 -5.15 3.10 5.09
N ASN A 127 -5.73 4.25 5.39
CA ASN A 127 -5.34 5.01 6.57
C ASN A 127 -5.90 4.35 7.86
N GLY A 128 -5.44 4.82 9.02
CA GLY A 128 -5.84 4.24 10.31
C GLY A 128 -7.36 4.23 10.53
N ALA A 129 -8.11 5.24 10.03
CA ALA A 129 -9.56 5.30 10.17
C ALA A 129 -10.26 4.27 9.26
N GLU A 130 -9.85 4.16 8.00
CA GLU A 130 -10.38 3.20 7.04
C GLU A 130 -10.16 1.75 7.51
N ILE A 131 -8.96 1.44 7.97
CA ILE A 131 -8.62 0.11 8.49
C ILE A 131 -9.38 -0.19 9.79
N SER A 132 -9.54 0.79 10.69
CA SER A 132 -10.33 0.60 11.91
C SER A 132 -11.80 0.30 11.63
N LEU A 133 -12.40 0.97 10.65
CA LEU A 133 -13.78 0.69 10.24
C LEU A 133 -13.92 -0.69 9.60
N LEU A 134 -12.95 -1.12 8.77
CA LEU A 134 -12.92 -2.46 8.18
C LEU A 134 -12.80 -3.57 9.22
N GLY A 135 -12.05 -3.33 10.29
CA GLY A 135 -11.91 -4.24 11.43
C GLY A 135 -13.21 -4.49 12.20
N GLY A 136 -14.22 -3.63 12.03
CA GLY A 136 -15.54 -3.76 12.63
C GLY A 136 -15.64 -3.25 14.07
N GLU A 137 -16.71 -3.66 14.80
CA GLU A 137 -17.02 -3.13 16.14
C GLU A 137 -15.91 -3.36 17.16
N GLU A 138 -15.21 -4.49 17.10
CA GLU A 138 -14.08 -4.77 18.00
C GLU A 138 -12.94 -3.76 17.83
N ALA A 139 -12.71 -3.30 16.61
CA ALA A 139 -11.75 -2.24 16.33
C ALA A 139 -12.25 -0.87 16.76
N GLN A 140 -13.55 -0.59 16.61
CA GLN A 140 -14.18 0.69 16.96
C GLN A 140 -14.29 0.90 18.48
N VAL A 141 -14.71 -0.10 19.22
CA VAL A 141 -14.87 -0.02 20.71
C VAL A 141 -13.53 0.25 21.39
N ARG A 142 -12.44 -0.14 20.75
CA ARG A 142 -11.08 0.00 21.31
C ARG A 142 -10.23 1.05 20.59
N GLY A 143 -10.73 1.74 19.52
CA GLY A 143 -9.91 2.38 18.49
C GLY A 143 -10.04 3.89 18.22
N VAL A 144 -10.96 4.64 18.79
CA VAL A 144 -11.36 5.95 18.21
C VAL A 144 -10.51 7.15 18.63
N ASP A 145 -9.62 7.12 19.59
CA ASP A 145 -8.87 8.32 19.97
C ASP A 145 -7.36 8.11 20.00
N SER A 146 -6.72 8.64 19.01
CA SER A 146 -5.30 9.02 18.89
C SER A 146 -4.48 8.26 17.84
N VAL A 147 -3.91 9.06 16.99
CA VAL A 147 -2.84 8.76 16.05
C VAL A 147 -1.67 8.13 16.82
N GLY A 148 -1.29 6.90 16.45
CA GLY A 148 -0.12 6.22 17.05
C GLY A 148 -0.41 5.40 18.32
N SER A 149 -1.66 5.00 18.57
CA SER A 149 -2.04 4.26 19.76
C SER A 149 -2.01 2.73 19.55
N PRO A 150 -1.90 1.93 20.64
CA PRO A 150 -2.07 0.46 20.59
C PRO A 150 -3.35 -0.01 19.90
N ARG A 151 -4.31 0.88 19.76
CA ARG A 151 -5.62 0.68 19.12
C ARG A 151 -5.55 0.56 17.60
N ALA A 152 -4.71 1.38 16.92
CA ALA A 152 -4.53 1.25 15.46
C ALA A 152 -3.86 -0.09 15.12
N ALA A 153 -2.90 -0.53 15.92
CA ALA A 153 -2.27 -1.84 15.79
C ALA A 153 -3.28 -2.99 15.92
N LEU A 154 -4.15 -2.95 16.94
CA LEU A 154 -5.21 -3.95 17.15
C LEU A 154 -6.23 -3.93 16.00
N ALA A 155 -6.64 -2.75 15.54
CA ALA A 155 -7.54 -2.62 14.40
C ALA A 155 -6.97 -3.25 13.13
N THR A 156 -5.67 -3.05 12.89
CA THR A 156 -4.96 -3.67 11.76
C THR A 156 -4.97 -5.20 11.87
N LYS A 157 -4.74 -5.74 13.08
CA LYS A 157 -4.82 -7.17 13.35
C LYS A 157 -6.22 -7.75 13.10
N PHE A 158 -7.25 -7.07 13.56
CA PHE A 158 -8.62 -7.51 13.36
C PHE A 158 -9.03 -7.46 11.89
N THR A 159 -8.64 -6.41 11.16
CA THR A 159 -8.89 -6.31 9.71
C THR A 159 -8.24 -7.46 8.95
N ALA A 160 -6.97 -7.75 9.25
CA ALA A 160 -6.25 -8.86 8.63
C ALA A 160 -6.95 -10.21 8.88
N ARG A 161 -7.37 -10.47 10.11
CA ARG A 161 -8.11 -11.70 10.49
C ARG A 161 -9.45 -11.82 9.81
N LYS A 162 -10.23 -10.74 9.82
CA LYS A 162 -11.60 -10.71 9.28
C LYS A 162 -11.61 -11.00 7.79
N HIS A 163 -10.63 -10.46 7.06
CA HIS A 163 -10.60 -10.53 5.60
C HIS A 163 -9.60 -11.56 5.05
N ASP A 164 -8.86 -12.25 5.94
CA ASP A 164 -7.84 -13.25 5.58
C ASP A 164 -6.81 -12.70 4.58
N CYS A 165 -6.20 -11.57 4.95
CA CYS A 165 -5.24 -10.83 4.13
C CYS A 165 -4.20 -10.14 5.00
N ILE A 166 -3.19 -9.57 4.38
CA ILE A 166 -2.33 -8.59 5.04
C ILE A 166 -3.08 -7.26 5.13
N ALA A 167 -3.20 -6.70 6.32
CA ALA A 167 -3.74 -5.35 6.52
C ALA A 167 -2.60 -4.36 6.76
N VAL A 168 -2.70 -3.20 6.14
CA VAL A 168 -1.74 -2.09 6.26
C VAL A 168 -2.49 -0.83 6.64
N ALA A 169 -2.21 -0.28 7.82
CA ALA A 169 -2.72 1.01 8.26
C ALA A 169 -1.62 2.06 8.19
N THR A 170 -1.76 3.03 7.28
CA THR A 170 -0.79 4.12 7.13
C THR A 170 -1.14 5.29 8.03
N GLY A 171 -0.10 5.93 8.61
CA GLY A 171 -0.23 7.07 9.51
C GLY A 171 1.13 7.59 9.98
N PRO A 172 1.18 8.40 11.06
CA PRO A 172 2.44 8.81 11.68
C PRO A 172 3.26 7.64 12.25
N THR A 173 2.59 6.53 12.54
CA THR A 173 3.16 5.19 12.70
C THR A 173 2.36 4.27 11.80
N ASP A 174 3.04 3.57 10.92
CA ASP A 174 2.42 2.57 10.06
C ASP A 174 2.33 1.24 10.79
N TYR A 175 1.25 0.49 10.54
CA TYR A 175 1.05 -0.85 11.09
C TYR A 175 0.78 -1.85 9.99
N VAL A 176 1.41 -3.02 10.09
CA VAL A 176 1.21 -4.15 9.17
C VAL A 176 0.87 -5.38 9.98
N SER A 177 -0.11 -6.17 9.54
CA SER A 177 -0.50 -7.41 10.22
C SER A 177 -0.93 -8.50 9.24
N ASP A 178 -0.59 -9.73 9.59
CA ASP A 178 -1.09 -10.98 9.00
C ASP A 178 -2.26 -11.60 9.79
N GLY A 179 -2.79 -10.85 10.76
CA GLY A 179 -3.81 -11.34 11.68
C GLY A 179 -3.25 -12.12 12.88
N LYS A 180 -1.99 -12.53 12.89
CA LYS A 180 -1.30 -13.20 14.00
C LYS A 180 -0.35 -12.24 14.72
N ALA A 181 0.58 -11.66 13.98
CA ALA A 181 1.52 -10.66 14.44
C ALA A 181 1.14 -9.26 13.95
N VAL A 182 1.64 -8.23 14.62
CA VAL A 182 1.57 -6.84 14.19
C VAL A 182 2.96 -6.26 14.21
N TYR A 183 3.31 -5.55 13.17
CA TYR A 183 4.56 -4.82 13.04
C TYR A 183 4.27 -3.33 12.94
N SER A 184 5.04 -2.50 13.63
CA SER A 184 4.98 -1.05 13.53
C SER A 184 6.25 -0.52 12.85
N LEU A 185 6.07 0.51 12.01
CA LEU A 185 7.16 1.25 11.40
C LEU A 185 6.95 2.72 11.72
N LYS A 186 7.94 3.34 12.33
CA LYS A 186 7.94 4.76 12.65
C LYS A 186 9.00 5.46 11.81
N SER A 187 8.63 5.84 10.60
CA SER A 187 9.50 6.47 9.62
C SER A 187 8.71 7.45 8.76
N GLY A 188 9.40 8.32 8.06
CA GLY A 188 8.78 9.31 7.18
C GLY A 188 8.70 10.70 7.79
N HIS A 189 7.89 11.55 7.18
CA HIS A 189 7.74 12.93 7.58
C HIS A 189 6.30 13.42 7.39
N GLU A 190 5.85 14.35 8.22
CA GLU A 190 4.48 14.91 8.18
C GLU A 190 4.12 15.54 6.83
N TRP A 191 5.09 16.00 6.06
CA TRP A 191 4.87 16.55 4.71
C TRP A 191 4.31 15.54 3.71
N LEU A 192 4.40 14.24 3.99
CA LEU A 192 3.66 13.24 3.21
C LEU A 192 2.15 13.52 3.22
N SER A 193 1.62 14.04 4.32
CA SER A 193 0.19 14.42 4.42
C SER A 193 -0.17 15.65 3.58
N LEU A 194 0.81 16.46 3.19
CA LEU A 194 0.64 17.65 2.35
C LEU A 194 0.77 17.34 0.83
N VAL A 195 1.08 16.09 0.47
CA VAL A 195 1.16 15.64 -0.91
C VAL A 195 -0.04 14.74 -1.22
N SER A 196 -0.94 15.24 -2.07
CA SER A 196 -2.10 14.47 -2.48
C SER A 196 -1.69 13.16 -3.16
N GLY A 197 -2.27 12.04 -2.75
CA GLY A 197 -1.98 10.74 -3.31
C GLY A 197 -0.75 10.02 -2.71
N SER A 198 -0.03 10.61 -1.74
CA SER A 198 1.11 9.94 -1.09
C SER A 198 0.76 8.57 -0.52
N GLY A 199 -0.44 8.40 0.04
CA GLY A 199 -0.95 7.10 0.46
C GLY A 199 -1.12 6.14 -0.72
N CYS A 200 -1.57 6.61 -1.89
CA CYS A 200 -1.72 5.77 -3.08
C CYS A 200 -0.34 5.30 -3.62
N TYR A 201 0.71 6.09 -3.42
CA TYR A 201 2.09 5.71 -3.80
C TYR A 201 2.53 4.44 -3.07
N VAL A 202 2.24 4.34 -1.78
CA VAL A 202 2.54 3.14 -0.97
C VAL A 202 1.86 1.89 -1.57
N GLY A 203 0.59 2.02 -2.02
CA GLY A 203 -0.12 0.92 -2.70
C GLY A 203 0.59 0.43 -3.96
N THR A 204 1.10 1.35 -4.80
CA THR A 204 1.90 1.02 -5.99
C THR A 204 3.19 0.28 -5.60
N MET A 205 3.90 0.75 -4.57
CA MET A 205 5.15 0.15 -4.11
C MET A 205 4.93 -1.25 -3.54
N ILE A 206 3.87 -1.44 -2.73
CA ILE A 206 3.50 -2.76 -2.20
C ILE A 206 3.21 -3.72 -3.35
N ALA A 207 2.40 -3.30 -4.33
CA ALA A 207 2.03 -4.13 -5.46
C ALA A 207 3.24 -4.55 -6.30
N ALA A 208 4.20 -3.65 -6.51
CA ALA A 208 5.46 -3.97 -7.19
C ALA A 208 6.30 -4.98 -6.39
N CYS A 209 6.43 -4.79 -5.07
CA CYS A 209 7.19 -5.69 -4.20
C CYS A 209 6.52 -7.08 -4.05
N MET A 210 5.18 -7.17 -4.07
CA MET A 210 4.46 -8.46 -4.01
C MET A 210 4.77 -9.40 -5.17
N THR A 211 5.38 -8.92 -6.23
CA THR A 211 5.77 -9.78 -7.37
C THR A 211 7.03 -10.61 -7.07
N VAL A 212 7.76 -10.27 -6.03
CA VAL A 212 9.04 -10.92 -5.66
C VAL A 212 9.13 -11.32 -4.18
N ALA A 213 8.16 -10.93 -3.36
CA ALA A 213 8.14 -11.20 -1.92
C ALA A 213 6.73 -11.51 -1.41
N GLU A 214 6.66 -12.24 -0.30
CA GLU A 214 5.40 -12.47 0.41
C GLU A 214 4.73 -11.14 0.80
N PRO A 215 3.39 -11.05 0.81
CA PRO A 215 2.66 -9.80 1.00
C PRO A 215 3.01 -9.01 2.26
N LEU A 216 3.34 -9.70 3.37
CA LEU A 216 3.79 -9.06 4.60
C LEU A 216 5.12 -8.33 4.39
N ILE A 217 6.11 -9.04 3.85
CA ILE A 217 7.46 -8.51 3.61
C ILE A 217 7.41 -7.39 2.56
N ALA A 218 6.63 -7.58 1.50
CA ALA A 218 6.40 -6.58 0.47
C ALA A 218 5.84 -5.27 1.05
N SER A 219 4.85 -5.39 1.95
CA SER A 219 4.23 -4.24 2.62
C SER A 219 5.22 -3.50 3.51
N MET A 220 5.97 -4.23 4.34
CA MET A 220 6.99 -3.62 5.21
C MET A 220 8.12 -2.97 4.41
N THR A 221 8.57 -3.61 3.32
CA THR A 221 9.59 -3.05 2.42
C THR A 221 9.14 -1.72 1.82
N ALA A 222 7.91 -1.66 1.29
CA ALA A 222 7.37 -0.46 0.68
C ALA A 222 7.24 0.70 1.67
N LEU A 223 6.76 0.44 2.90
CA LEU A 223 6.66 1.43 3.96
C LEU A 223 8.03 1.94 4.41
N ALA A 224 8.99 1.03 4.63
CA ALA A 224 10.34 1.39 5.02
C ALA A 224 11.03 2.27 3.96
N LEU A 225 10.89 1.90 2.68
CA LEU A 225 11.45 2.66 1.55
C LEU A 225 10.79 4.04 1.42
N MET A 226 9.45 4.12 1.54
CA MET A 226 8.72 5.39 1.51
C MET A 226 9.14 6.31 2.65
N GLY A 227 9.23 5.77 3.87
CA GLY A 227 9.64 6.53 5.04
C GLY A 227 11.06 7.09 4.91
N ALA A 228 12.01 6.24 4.55
CA ALA A 228 13.41 6.67 4.34
C ALA A 228 13.53 7.71 3.23
N ALA A 229 12.78 7.56 2.13
CA ALA A 229 12.77 8.52 1.04
C ALA A 229 12.17 9.87 1.47
N ALA A 230 11.11 9.87 2.27
CA ALA A 230 10.51 11.09 2.79
C ALA A 230 11.45 11.84 3.76
N GLU A 231 12.13 11.10 4.65
CA GLU A 231 13.13 11.68 5.56
C GLU A 231 14.33 12.31 4.83
N ARG A 232 14.71 11.73 3.70
CA ARG A 232 15.74 12.32 2.84
C ARG A 232 15.20 13.52 2.10
N ALA A 233 14.05 13.41 1.46
CA ALA A 233 13.45 14.45 0.64
C ALA A 233 13.22 15.77 1.41
N VAL A 234 12.77 15.69 2.67
CA VAL A 234 12.51 16.88 3.48
C VAL A 234 13.75 17.72 3.73
N ARG A 235 14.95 17.08 3.82
CA ARG A 235 16.22 17.80 4.04
C ARG A 235 16.67 18.61 2.83
N GLU A 236 16.18 18.23 1.65
CA GLU A 236 16.52 18.85 0.36
C GLU A 236 15.40 19.80 -0.12
N SER A 237 14.32 19.96 0.68
CA SER A 237 13.10 20.67 0.27
C SER A 237 12.84 21.92 1.10
N GLU A 238 12.30 22.96 0.46
CA GLU A 238 11.88 24.19 1.13
C GLU A 238 10.39 24.17 1.55
N GLY A 239 9.62 23.22 1.01
CA GLY A 239 8.18 23.09 1.27
C GLY A 239 7.54 21.95 0.45
N PRO A 240 6.21 21.78 0.52
CA PRO A 240 5.51 20.67 -0.18
C PRO A 240 5.71 20.68 -1.70
N GLY A 241 5.91 21.85 -2.29
CA GLY A 241 6.12 22.01 -3.74
C GLY A 241 7.41 21.38 -4.24
N THR A 242 8.50 21.51 -3.48
CA THR A 242 9.78 20.88 -3.79
C THR A 242 9.95 19.51 -3.16
N PHE A 243 9.24 19.22 -2.08
CA PHE A 243 9.28 17.91 -1.41
C PHE A 243 8.89 16.75 -2.33
N ARG A 244 7.83 16.89 -3.14
CA ARG A 244 7.37 15.82 -4.03
C ARG A 244 8.44 15.42 -5.06
N PRO A 245 9.06 16.30 -5.85
CA PRO A 245 10.17 15.93 -6.73
C PRO A 245 11.32 15.25 -5.98
N HIS A 246 11.76 15.81 -4.86
CA HIS A 246 12.83 15.22 -4.07
C HIS A 246 12.46 13.85 -3.48
N LEU A 247 11.18 13.60 -3.19
CA LEU A 247 10.69 12.28 -2.78
C LEU A 247 10.89 11.25 -3.91
N PHE A 248 10.55 11.59 -5.15
CA PHE A 248 10.77 10.72 -6.31
C PHE A 248 12.27 10.49 -6.56
N ASP A 249 13.09 11.53 -6.47
CA ASP A 249 14.54 11.43 -6.61
C ASP A 249 15.15 10.53 -5.52
N ALA A 250 14.68 10.64 -4.29
CA ALA A 250 15.13 9.79 -3.18
C ALA A 250 14.71 8.32 -3.38
N LEU A 251 13.48 8.05 -3.82
CA LEU A 251 13.01 6.72 -4.17
C LEU A 251 13.83 6.11 -5.31
N TYR A 252 14.06 6.89 -6.37
CA TYR A 252 14.91 6.47 -7.47
C TYR A 252 16.34 6.13 -7.01
N ALA A 253 16.95 6.98 -6.18
CA ALA A 253 18.31 6.75 -5.68
C ALA A 253 18.39 5.47 -4.82
N TYR A 254 17.44 5.26 -3.92
CA TYR A 254 17.42 4.07 -3.06
C TYR A 254 17.15 2.79 -3.84
N THR A 255 16.33 2.82 -4.87
CA THR A 255 16.09 1.62 -5.71
C THR A 255 17.30 1.29 -6.59
N ARG A 256 18.19 2.24 -6.88
CA ARG A 256 19.47 1.99 -7.59
C ARG A 256 20.61 1.55 -6.66
N ASN A 257 20.50 1.86 -5.36
CA ASN A 257 21.44 1.41 -4.33
C ASN A 257 20.69 1.01 -3.06
N PRO A 258 19.98 -0.13 -3.07
CA PRO A 258 19.08 -0.52 -1.99
C PRO A 258 19.75 -0.68 -0.62
N ARG A 259 21.05 -0.99 -0.58
CA ARG A 259 21.79 -1.12 0.68
C ARG A 259 22.22 0.21 1.28
N SER A 260 21.95 1.34 0.59
CA SER A 260 22.31 2.68 1.08
C SER A 260 21.25 3.30 2.00
N PHE A 261 19.99 2.83 1.98
CA PHE A 261 18.99 3.37 2.90
C PHE A 261 19.05 2.66 4.25
N LYS A 262 18.96 3.46 5.30
CA LYS A 262 18.85 2.92 6.65
C LYS A 262 17.37 2.86 7.01
N ILE A 263 16.95 1.69 7.44
CA ILE A 263 15.59 1.48 7.91
C ILE A 263 15.45 2.18 9.25
N SER A 264 14.48 3.06 9.35
CA SER A 264 13.98 3.54 10.63
C SER A 264 13.40 2.35 11.39
N GLN A 265 13.41 2.38 12.70
CA GLN A 265 13.07 1.26 13.57
C GLN A 265 11.70 0.67 13.22
N TRP A 266 11.67 -0.64 12.99
CA TRP A 266 10.45 -1.42 13.02
C TRP A 266 10.42 -2.28 14.29
N GLU A 267 9.24 -2.54 14.80
CA GLU A 267 9.04 -3.33 16.01
C GLU A 267 7.89 -4.31 15.82
N LYS A 268 8.06 -5.53 16.30
CA LYS A 268 6.97 -6.48 16.47
C LYS A 268 6.24 -6.17 17.76
N ILE A 269 4.93 -5.98 17.67
CA ILE A 269 4.08 -5.64 18.81
C ILE A 269 3.48 -6.93 19.38
N ASP A 270 3.75 -7.21 20.62
CA ASP A 270 3.12 -8.29 21.37
C ASP A 270 1.86 -7.77 22.08
N PHE A 271 0.73 -8.54 21.99
CA PHE A 271 -0.54 -8.26 22.62
C PHE A 271 -0.97 -9.40 23.52
#